data_634150258f86269b8019770b2683fd1d
#
_entry.id   634150258f86269b8019770b2683fd1d
#
_cell.length_a   1.000
_cell.length_b   1.000
_cell.length_c   1.000
_cell.angle_alpha   90.00
_cell.angle_beta   90.00
_cell.angle_gamma   90.00
#
_symmetry.space_group_name_H-M   'P 1'
#
loop_
_entity.id
_entity.type
_entity.pdbx_description
1 polymer ?
#
loop_
_entity_poly.entity_id
_entity_poly.type
_entity_poly.pdbx_seq_one_letter_code
_entity_poly.pdbx_strand_id
1 'polypeptide(L)'
;MLRKLIGHPNPEAAGSDAEISRVNWRRTYLITALFLLVIEAILVYYGASLITPLVLLVLLVVFAQRGEKLRFVRDFGPFLLVLFAYYSMWGSADDFGGALRITPQIDAERLLFGGRIPTIVLQNAFYDPFNAHWYDYLAVLGHISHFILPIFFAAIIWQHYRHLHIRFMSTFVLLSYAAFLTFVLVPTAPPWWAADAGYIDKLYLVHRTVPGLSRIYSELSANPVAAIPSLHAAFPWLIFLFSLKIWGRRALPLLLYPVFIWWSIVYAGHHYFVDAIAGTVYATVAYYALSGHPYGLALRLLRLAWQPKRPVAVGAAPEPIRGLPD
;
A
#
# COMPACT_ATOMS: atom_id res chain seq x y z
N MET A 1 -27.15 -4.80 10.38
CA MET A 1 -26.12 -4.22 11.26
C MET A 1 -25.06 -3.42 10.48
N LEU A 2 -24.48 -3.95 9.40
CA LEU A 2 -23.51 -3.26 8.52
C LEU A 2 -24.03 -1.91 7.93
N ARG A 3 -25.31 -1.79 7.55
CA ARG A 3 -25.89 -0.54 7.02
C ARG A 3 -25.89 0.65 8.01
N LYS A 4 -25.86 0.40 9.32
CA LYS A 4 -25.79 1.46 10.35
C LYS A 4 -24.37 1.95 10.63
N LEU A 5 -23.34 1.16 10.29
CA LEU A 5 -21.92 1.54 10.37
C LEU A 5 -21.44 2.34 9.16
N ILE A 6 -22.12 2.18 8.02
CA ILE A 6 -21.83 2.89 6.77
C ILE A 6 -22.71 4.16 6.77
N GLY A 7 -22.27 5.19 7.50
CA GLY A 7 -22.93 6.50 7.48
C GLY A 7 -23.00 7.08 6.08
N HIS A 8 -24.00 7.96 5.82
CA HIS A 8 -24.19 8.63 4.54
C HIS A 8 -22.89 9.24 4.01
N PRO A 9 -22.63 9.14 2.69
CA PRO A 9 -21.45 9.74 2.07
C PRO A 9 -21.43 11.25 2.33
N ASN A 10 -20.23 11.76 2.63
CA ASN A 10 -20.01 13.17 2.87
C ASN A 10 -20.37 13.98 1.60
N PRO A 11 -21.30 14.98 1.65
CA PRO A 11 -21.71 15.75 0.48
C PRO A 11 -20.57 16.52 -0.21
N GLU A 12 -19.48 16.85 0.48
CA GLU A 12 -18.29 17.45 -0.13
C GLU A 12 -17.55 16.47 -1.06
N ALA A 13 -17.72 15.15 -0.89
CA ALA A 13 -17.21 14.15 -1.82
C ALA A 13 -17.97 14.18 -3.17
N ALA A 14 -19.25 14.55 -3.17
CA ALA A 14 -20.07 14.59 -4.38
C ALA A 14 -19.63 15.68 -5.38
N GLY A 15 -19.08 16.81 -4.90
CA GLY A 15 -18.55 17.88 -5.76
C GLY A 15 -17.30 17.47 -6.54
N SER A 16 -16.41 16.68 -5.91
CA SER A 16 -15.21 16.15 -6.58
C SER A 16 -15.56 15.03 -7.58
N ASP A 17 -16.68 14.34 -7.36
CA ASP A 17 -17.13 13.22 -8.19
C ASP A 17 -17.70 13.68 -9.54
N ALA A 18 -18.26 14.89 -9.61
CA ALA A 18 -18.72 15.50 -10.85
C ALA A 18 -17.56 15.90 -11.79
N GLU A 19 -16.42 16.29 -11.22
CA GLU A 19 -15.20 16.62 -11.98
C GLU A 19 -14.51 15.35 -12.51
N ILE A 20 -14.60 14.25 -11.75
CA ILE A 20 -14.05 12.94 -12.09
C ILE A 20 -14.87 12.24 -13.19
N SER A 21 -16.17 12.52 -13.28
CA SER A 21 -17.02 11.98 -14.35
C SER A 21 -16.59 12.45 -15.76
N ARG A 22 -15.80 13.53 -15.84
CA ARG A 22 -15.22 14.06 -17.10
C ARG A 22 -13.92 13.40 -17.52
N VAL A 23 -13.29 12.58 -16.66
CA VAL A 23 -12.08 11.85 -17.06
C VAL A 23 -12.46 10.80 -18.10
N ASN A 24 -11.87 10.93 -19.28
CA ASN A 24 -12.07 9.95 -20.34
C ASN A 24 -11.32 8.65 -19.99
N TRP A 25 -11.97 7.79 -19.20
CA TRP A 25 -11.42 6.53 -18.70
C TRP A 25 -10.86 5.65 -19.79
N ARG A 26 -11.41 5.69 -21.00
CA ARG A 26 -10.87 4.98 -22.17
C ARG A 26 -9.44 5.44 -22.48
N ARG A 27 -9.21 6.75 -22.46
CA ARG A 27 -7.89 7.32 -22.73
C ARG A 27 -6.91 6.94 -21.62
N THR A 28 -7.33 6.98 -20.37
CA THR A 28 -6.51 6.58 -19.21
C THR A 28 -6.13 5.11 -19.28
N TYR A 29 -7.09 4.20 -19.55
CA TYR A 29 -6.80 2.78 -19.73
C TYR A 29 -5.87 2.52 -20.91
N LEU A 30 -6.07 3.20 -22.04
CA LEU A 30 -5.21 3.05 -23.23
C LEU A 30 -3.78 3.51 -22.93
N ILE A 31 -3.62 4.65 -22.26
CA ILE A 31 -2.30 5.17 -21.87
C ILE A 31 -1.63 4.23 -20.88
N THR A 32 -2.35 3.77 -19.85
CA THR A 32 -1.82 2.83 -18.87
C THR A 32 -1.43 1.50 -19.52
N ALA A 33 -2.28 0.99 -20.42
CA ALA A 33 -2.01 -0.24 -21.15
C ALA A 33 -0.81 -0.11 -22.07
N LEU A 34 -0.67 0.99 -22.80
CA LEU A 34 0.49 1.30 -23.62
C LEU A 34 1.76 1.43 -22.78
N PHE A 35 1.69 2.11 -21.66
CA PHE A 35 2.80 2.24 -20.72
C PHE A 35 3.25 0.88 -20.19
N LEU A 36 2.31 0.01 -19.79
CA LEU A 36 2.60 -1.35 -19.34
C LEU A 36 3.19 -2.20 -20.45
N LEU A 37 2.68 -2.10 -21.68
CA LEU A 37 3.23 -2.82 -22.84
C LEU A 37 4.67 -2.37 -23.17
N VAL A 38 4.98 -1.09 -23.01
CA VAL A 38 6.36 -0.58 -23.20
C VAL A 38 7.28 -1.13 -22.12
N ILE A 39 6.85 -1.13 -20.85
CA ILE A 39 7.65 -1.73 -19.76
C ILE A 39 7.86 -3.22 -20.03
N GLU A 40 6.80 -3.96 -20.36
CA GLU A 40 6.90 -5.38 -20.67
C GLU A 40 7.81 -5.66 -21.88
N ALA A 41 7.76 -4.84 -22.93
CA ALA A 41 8.66 -4.96 -24.08
C ALA A 41 10.13 -4.74 -23.69
N ILE A 42 10.39 -3.78 -22.81
CA ILE A 42 11.73 -3.54 -22.26
C ILE A 42 12.20 -4.77 -21.47
N LEU A 43 11.32 -5.31 -20.61
CA LEU A 43 11.66 -6.48 -19.79
C LEU A 43 11.90 -7.73 -20.61
N VAL A 44 11.10 -7.95 -21.68
CA VAL A 44 11.32 -9.04 -22.64
C VAL A 44 12.66 -8.87 -23.34
N TYR A 45 13.04 -7.65 -23.71
CA TYR A 45 14.35 -7.36 -24.32
C TYR A 45 15.51 -7.77 -23.38
N TYR A 46 15.31 -7.67 -22.06
CA TYR A 46 16.28 -8.09 -21.05
C TYR A 46 16.11 -9.55 -20.57
N GLY A 47 15.32 -10.38 -21.25
CA GLY A 47 15.23 -11.81 -21.00
C GLY A 47 13.99 -12.29 -20.24
N ALA A 48 13.03 -11.40 -19.94
CA ALA A 48 11.77 -11.80 -19.32
C ALA A 48 10.89 -12.63 -20.28
N SER A 49 9.96 -13.41 -19.71
CA SER A 49 9.08 -14.29 -20.48
C SER A 49 8.11 -13.52 -21.39
N LEU A 50 8.02 -13.93 -22.66
CA LEU A 50 7.05 -13.42 -23.64
C LEU A 50 5.59 -13.74 -23.30
N ILE A 51 5.36 -14.66 -22.36
CA ILE A 51 4.00 -15.11 -22.00
C ILE A 51 3.21 -13.96 -21.38
N THR A 52 3.84 -13.13 -20.55
CA THR A 52 3.17 -12.04 -19.81
C THR A 52 2.63 -10.95 -20.74
N PRO A 53 3.38 -10.36 -21.68
CA PRO A 53 2.84 -9.38 -22.62
C PRO A 53 1.78 -9.97 -23.55
N LEU A 54 1.88 -11.24 -23.90
CA LEU A 54 0.87 -11.91 -24.73
C LEU A 54 -0.45 -12.07 -23.96
N VAL A 55 -0.40 -12.47 -22.70
CA VAL A 55 -1.56 -12.57 -21.82
C VAL A 55 -2.18 -11.19 -21.60
N LEU A 56 -1.37 -10.14 -21.38
CA LEU A 56 -1.81 -8.74 -21.30
C LEU A 56 -2.55 -8.31 -22.56
N LEU A 57 -2.01 -8.61 -23.73
CA LEU A 57 -2.62 -8.27 -25.02
C LEU A 57 -3.97 -8.96 -25.22
N VAL A 58 -4.04 -10.28 -24.96
CA VAL A 58 -5.28 -11.06 -25.08
C VAL A 58 -6.38 -10.51 -24.17
N LEU A 59 -6.02 -10.17 -22.95
CA LEU A 59 -6.98 -9.66 -21.98
C LEU A 59 -7.38 -8.20 -22.28
N LEU A 60 -6.48 -7.36 -22.80
CA LEU A 60 -6.86 -6.05 -23.36
C LEU A 60 -7.92 -6.18 -24.45
N VAL A 61 -7.76 -7.15 -25.37
CA VAL A 61 -8.74 -7.40 -26.43
C VAL A 61 -10.07 -7.89 -25.85
N VAL A 62 -10.05 -8.81 -24.87
CA VAL A 62 -11.26 -9.31 -24.19
C VAL A 62 -11.98 -8.17 -23.44
N PHE A 63 -11.23 -7.26 -22.79
CA PHE A 63 -11.80 -6.14 -22.04
C PHE A 63 -12.30 -4.99 -22.92
N ALA A 64 -11.78 -4.88 -24.14
CA ALA A 64 -12.30 -3.92 -25.12
C ALA A 64 -13.72 -4.27 -25.60
N GLN A 65 -14.16 -5.53 -25.44
CA GLN A 65 -15.52 -5.97 -25.82
C GLN A 65 -16.54 -5.54 -24.77
N ARG A 66 -17.71 -5.07 -25.24
CA ARG A 66 -18.78 -4.50 -24.41
C ARG A 66 -19.83 -5.52 -24.06
N GLY A 67 -20.09 -5.76 -22.76
CA GLY A 67 -21.22 -6.53 -22.26
C GLY A 67 -21.39 -6.39 -20.75
N GLU A 68 -22.64 -6.24 -20.26
CA GLU A 68 -22.90 -6.11 -18.80
C GLU A 68 -22.56 -7.39 -18.01
N LYS A 69 -22.68 -8.55 -18.64
CA LYS A 69 -22.38 -9.86 -18.02
C LYS A 69 -20.89 -10.03 -17.67
N LEU A 70 -20.00 -9.24 -18.30
CA LEU A 70 -18.56 -9.25 -18.06
C LEU A 70 -18.08 -8.08 -17.18
N ARG A 71 -19.00 -7.41 -16.48
CA ARG A 71 -18.69 -6.20 -15.71
C ARG A 71 -17.61 -6.42 -14.66
N PHE A 72 -17.67 -7.54 -13.95
CA PHE A 72 -16.63 -7.92 -12.97
C PHE A 72 -15.27 -8.13 -13.66
N VAL A 73 -15.27 -8.93 -14.72
CA VAL A 73 -14.05 -9.21 -15.50
C VAL A 73 -13.44 -7.92 -16.06
N ARG A 74 -14.28 -7.00 -16.58
CA ARG A 74 -13.84 -5.71 -17.07
C ARG A 74 -13.22 -4.83 -15.98
N ASP A 75 -13.81 -4.82 -14.79
CA ASP A 75 -13.42 -3.93 -13.71
C ASP A 75 -12.22 -4.49 -12.92
N PHE A 76 -12.08 -5.81 -12.78
CA PHE A 76 -10.98 -6.47 -12.06
C PHE A 76 -9.89 -7.05 -12.95
N GLY A 77 -10.23 -7.40 -14.19
CA GLY A 77 -9.29 -8.08 -15.08
C GLY A 77 -7.99 -7.31 -15.31
N PRO A 78 -8.02 -6.00 -15.65
CA PRO A 78 -6.80 -5.22 -15.79
C PRO A 78 -5.91 -5.24 -14.55
N PHE A 79 -6.54 -5.25 -13.37
CA PHE A 79 -5.82 -5.33 -12.10
C PHE A 79 -5.15 -6.70 -11.90
N LEU A 80 -5.90 -7.78 -12.10
CA LEU A 80 -5.36 -9.14 -11.97
C LEU A 80 -4.23 -9.39 -12.95
N LEU A 81 -4.31 -8.78 -14.15
CA LEU A 81 -3.25 -8.81 -15.14
C LEU A 81 -1.97 -8.15 -14.67
N VAL A 82 -2.11 -6.95 -14.15
CA VAL A 82 -0.98 -6.18 -13.66
C VAL A 82 -0.34 -6.87 -12.46
N LEU A 83 -1.16 -7.47 -11.58
CA LEU A 83 -0.65 -8.32 -10.51
C LEU A 83 0.09 -9.54 -11.05
N PHE A 84 -0.45 -10.18 -12.09
CA PHE A 84 0.18 -11.32 -12.72
C PHE A 84 1.49 -10.92 -13.41
N ALA A 85 1.51 -9.81 -14.15
CA ALA A 85 2.71 -9.24 -14.75
C ALA A 85 3.76 -8.92 -13.69
N TYR A 86 3.36 -8.21 -12.63
CA TYR A 86 4.23 -7.93 -11.48
C TYR A 86 4.82 -9.21 -10.89
N TYR A 87 4.00 -10.24 -10.67
CA TYR A 87 4.46 -11.52 -10.13
C TYR A 87 5.45 -12.23 -11.07
N SER A 88 5.20 -12.19 -12.39
CA SER A 88 6.11 -12.78 -13.39
C SER A 88 7.46 -12.05 -13.46
N MET A 89 7.46 -10.74 -13.17
CA MET A 89 8.66 -9.91 -13.14
C MET A 89 9.45 -10.03 -11.83
N TRP A 90 8.78 -10.48 -10.76
CA TRP A 90 9.38 -10.59 -9.44
C TRP A 90 10.65 -11.44 -9.43
N GLY A 91 10.67 -12.56 -10.16
CA GLY A 91 11.81 -13.45 -10.29
C GLY A 91 12.96 -12.89 -11.15
N SER A 92 12.71 -11.82 -11.93
CA SER A 92 13.69 -11.25 -12.87
C SER A 92 14.41 -10.01 -12.30
N ALA A 93 14.08 -9.53 -11.12
CA ALA A 93 14.73 -8.35 -10.55
C ALA A 93 16.25 -8.57 -10.33
N ASP A 94 16.65 -9.81 -10.12
CA ASP A 94 18.05 -10.22 -9.92
C ASP A 94 18.87 -10.23 -11.21
N ASP A 95 18.20 -10.35 -12.36
CA ASP A 95 18.87 -10.53 -13.68
C ASP A 95 19.39 -9.20 -14.26
N PHE A 96 18.96 -8.06 -13.73
CA PHE A 96 19.32 -6.74 -14.25
C PHE A 96 20.72 -6.25 -13.82
N GLY A 97 21.48 -7.05 -13.06
CA GLY A 97 22.92 -6.87 -12.83
C GLY A 97 23.34 -5.66 -11.99
N GLY A 98 22.43 -5.02 -11.28
CA GLY A 98 22.74 -3.96 -10.31
C GLY A 98 23.53 -4.52 -9.12
N ALA A 99 24.55 -3.79 -8.63
CA ALA A 99 25.27 -4.17 -7.43
C ALA A 99 24.33 -4.15 -6.21
N LEU A 100 24.19 -5.29 -5.53
CA LEU A 100 23.37 -5.43 -4.34
C LEU A 100 23.87 -4.52 -3.23
N ARG A 101 23.01 -3.62 -2.75
CA ARG A 101 23.31 -2.70 -1.64
C ARG A 101 22.89 -3.36 -0.32
N ILE A 102 23.84 -3.47 0.61
CA ILE A 102 23.64 -4.18 1.88
C ILE A 102 23.65 -3.21 3.06
N THR A 103 24.63 -2.31 3.10
CA THR A 103 24.87 -1.46 4.27
C THR A 103 23.95 -0.25 4.41
N PRO A 104 23.35 0.36 3.37
CA PRO A 104 22.58 1.59 3.53
C PRO A 104 21.40 1.46 4.51
N GLN A 105 20.66 0.35 4.49
CA GLN A 105 19.55 0.12 5.41
C GLN A 105 20.07 -0.15 6.83
N ILE A 106 21.16 -0.91 6.97
CA ILE A 106 21.80 -1.20 8.26
C ILE A 106 22.24 0.10 8.92
N ASP A 107 22.88 0.99 8.15
CA ASP A 107 23.37 2.27 8.65
C ASP A 107 22.20 3.20 9.02
N ALA A 108 21.15 3.22 8.21
CA ALA A 108 19.93 3.98 8.52
C ALA A 108 19.22 3.47 9.79
N GLU A 109 19.10 2.14 9.96
CA GLU A 109 18.56 1.54 11.19
C GLU A 109 19.39 1.95 12.42
N ARG A 110 20.70 1.77 12.34
CA ARG A 110 21.61 2.14 13.43
C ARG A 110 21.54 3.62 13.79
N LEU A 111 21.42 4.48 12.77
CA LEU A 111 21.27 5.91 12.99
C LEU A 111 19.95 6.24 13.71
N LEU A 112 18.85 5.65 13.29
CA LEU A 112 17.51 5.91 13.84
C LEU A 112 17.30 5.30 15.23
N PHE A 113 17.94 4.15 15.50
CA PHE A 113 17.70 3.39 16.73
C PHE A 113 18.94 3.31 17.65
N GLY A 114 19.81 4.31 17.59
CA GLY A 114 20.94 4.44 18.52
C GLY A 114 21.93 3.25 18.44
N GLY A 115 22.31 2.86 17.23
CA GLY A 115 23.24 1.75 16.96
C GLY A 115 22.61 0.37 16.92
N ARG A 116 21.29 0.26 17.17
CA ARG A 116 20.56 -1.02 17.22
C ARG A 116 19.82 -1.30 15.92
N ILE A 117 19.57 -2.56 15.63
CA ILE A 117 18.74 -3.02 14.53
C ILE A 117 17.46 -3.62 15.15
N PRO A 118 16.27 -3.02 14.94
CA PRO A 118 15.01 -3.43 15.55
C PRO A 118 14.69 -4.92 15.38
N THR A 119 14.95 -5.49 14.22
CA THR A 119 14.74 -6.93 13.96
C THR A 119 15.54 -7.79 14.95
N ILE A 120 16.82 -7.48 15.14
CA ILE A 120 17.69 -8.23 16.08
C ILE A 120 17.20 -8.05 17.51
N VAL A 121 16.84 -6.80 17.89
CA VAL A 121 16.33 -6.52 19.25
C VAL A 121 15.05 -7.31 19.53
N LEU A 122 14.10 -7.33 18.58
CA LEU A 122 12.85 -8.06 18.73
C LEU A 122 13.07 -9.58 18.79
N GLN A 123 13.93 -10.12 17.93
CA GLN A 123 14.18 -11.55 17.94
C GLN A 123 14.93 -12.00 19.18
N ASN A 124 15.91 -11.26 19.66
CA ASN A 124 16.61 -11.57 20.90
C ASN A 124 15.68 -11.53 22.14
N ALA A 125 14.62 -10.72 22.08
CA ALA A 125 13.67 -10.60 23.18
C ALA A 125 12.54 -11.65 23.14
N PHE A 126 12.10 -12.07 21.95
CA PHE A 126 10.87 -12.83 21.82
C PHE A 126 11.00 -14.14 21.05
N TYR A 127 12.02 -14.31 20.19
CA TYR A 127 12.09 -15.47 19.31
C TYR A 127 12.81 -16.65 19.95
N ASP A 128 12.17 -17.83 19.94
CA ASP A 128 12.77 -19.12 20.31
C ASP A 128 12.86 -20.02 19.05
N PRO A 129 14.08 -20.39 18.59
CA PRO A 129 14.23 -21.21 17.39
C PRO A 129 13.71 -22.65 17.54
N PHE A 130 13.44 -23.10 18.77
CA PHE A 130 13.00 -24.46 19.07
C PHE A 130 11.51 -24.58 19.35
N ASN A 131 10.85 -23.48 19.77
CA ASN A 131 9.45 -23.47 20.17
C ASN A 131 8.72 -22.28 19.54
N ALA A 132 7.74 -22.56 18.68
CA ALA A 132 6.87 -21.53 18.13
C ALA A 132 5.87 -21.03 19.18
N HIS A 133 5.82 -19.74 19.38
CA HIS A 133 4.89 -19.06 20.27
C HIS A 133 3.70 -18.49 19.48
N TRP A 134 2.60 -18.14 20.14
CA TRP A 134 1.40 -17.60 19.51
C TRP A 134 1.66 -16.33 18.68
N TYR A 135 2.57 -15.48 19.09
CA TYR A 135 2.93 -14.26 18.37
C TYR A 135 3.74 -14.54 17.08
N ASP A 136 4.43 -15.68 16.98
CA ASP A 136 5.10 -16.12 15.75
C ASP A 136 4.06 -16.44 14.68
N TYR A 137 2.98 -17.14 15.06
CA TYR A 137 1.84 -17.36 14.17
C TYR A 137 1.20 -16.05 13.73
N LEU A 138 1.02 -15.10 14.66
CA LEU A 138 0.47 -13.78 14.33
C LEU A 138 1.38 -13.03 13.35
N ALA A 139 2.69 -13.06 13.54
CA ALA A 139 3.64 -12.41 12.64
C ALA A 139 3.57 -13.01 11.24
N VAL A 140 3.54 -14.33 11.13
CA VAL A 140 3.45 -15.02 9.82
C VAL A 140 2.09 -14.75 9.16
N LEU A 141 0.98 -14.84 9.91
CA LEU A 141 -0.36 -14.53 9.40
C LEU A 141 -0.49 -13.06 8.99
N GLY A 142 0.08 -12.16 9.78
CA GLY A 142 0.17 -10.73 9.45
C GLY A 142 0.85 -10.54 8.10
N HIS A 143 2.02 -11.12 7.95
CA HIS A 143 2.76 -11.04 6.69
C HIS A 143 1.95 -11.60 5.50
N ILE A 144 1.32 -12.77 5.62
CA ILE A 144 0.49 -13.34 4.55
C ILE A 144 -0.73 -12.46 4.23
N SER A 145 -1.30 -11.78 5.23
CA SER A 145 -2.51 -10.99 5.07
C SER A 145 -2.38 -9.85 4.06
N HIS A 146 -1.16 -9.31 3.87
CA HIS A 146 -0.94 -8.21 2.93
C HIS A 146 -1.21 -8.59 1.47
N PHE A 147 -1.18 -9.86 1.09
CA PHE A 147 -1.58 -10.33 -0.25
C PHE A 147 -3.10 -10.39 -0.40
N ILE A 148 -3.80 -10.81 0.65
CA ILE A 148 -5.22 -11.14 0.60
C ILE A 148 -6.08 -9.91 0.83
N LEU A 149 -5.75 -9.09 1.83
CA LEU A 149 -6.60 -7.97 2.25
C LEU A 149 -6.76 -6.86 1.20
N PRO A 150 -5.78 -6.51 0.36
CA PRO A 150 -6.00 -5.56 -0.73
C PRO A 150 -7.07 -6.02 -1.72
N ILE A 151 -7.14 -7.32 -2.01
CA ILE A 151 -8.15 -7.90 -2.91
C ILE A 151 -9.54 -7.81 -2.28
N PHE A 152 -9.66 -8.15 -0.99
CA PHE A 152 -10.92 -7.99 -0.25
C PHE A 152 -11.36 -6.54 -0.17
N PHE A 153 -10.43 -5.63 0.09
CA PHE A 153 -10.72 -4.21 0.15
C PHE A 153 -11.14 -3.66 -1.22
N ALA A 154 -10.47 -4.10 -2.30
CA ALA A 154 -10.88 -3.77 -3.67
C ALA A 154 -12.31 -4.24 -3.97
N ALA A 155 -12.69 -5.44 -3.51
CA ALA A 155 -14.05 -5.96 -3.67
C ALA A 155 -15.08 -5.15 -2.88
N ILE A 156 -14.77 -4.72 -1.64
CA ILE A 156 -15.63 -3.85 -0.83
C ILE A 156 -15.82 -2.49 -1.53
N ILE A 157 -14.74 -1.88 -2.01
CA ILE A 157 -14.81 -0.62 -2.75
C ILE A 157 -15.64 -0.79 -4.03
N TRP A 158 -15.45 -1.87 -4.76
CA TRP A 158 -16.19 -2.15 -5.98
C TRP A 158 -17.69 -2.30 -5.75
N GLN A 159 -18.09 -2.93 -4.66
CA GLN A 159 -19.49 -3.13 -4.31
C GLN A 159 -20.17 -1.86 -3.78
N HIS A 160 -19.48 -1.09 -2.93
CA HIS A 160 -20.10 -0.02 -2.15
C HIS A 160 -19.64 1.39 -2.56
N TYR A 161 -18.45 1.52 -3.15
CA TYR A 161 -17.79 2.80 -3.47
C TYR A 161 -17.19 2.77 -4.89
N ARG A 162 -18.02 2.39 -5.84
CA ARG A 162 -17.59 2.08 -7.21
C ARG A 162 -16.78 3.18 -7.88
N HIS A 163 -17.08 4.45 -7.60
CA HIS A 163 -16.35 5.61 -8.08
C HIS A 163 -14.89 5.67 -7.59
N LEU A 164 -14.58 5.03 -6.45
CA LEU A 164 -13.22 4.93 -5.91
C LEU A 164 -12.45 3.69 -6.39
N HIS A 165 -13.17 2.69 -6.93
CA HIS A 165 -12.56 1.41 -7.31
C HIS A 165 -11.40 1.59 -8.28
N ILE A 166 -11.63 2.28 -9.40
CA ILE A 166 -10.60 2.52 -10.42
C ILE A 166 -9.43 3.31 -9.84
N ARG A 167 -9.68 4.27 -8.97
CA ARG A 167 -8.61 5.01 -8.29
C ARG A 167 -7.77 4.11 -7.42
N PHE A 168 -8.41 3.30 -6.57
CA PHE A 168 -7.70 2.35 -5.71
C PHE A 168 -6.82 1.42 -6.56
N MET A 169 -7.39 0.83 -7.61
CA MET A 169 -6.69 -0.10 -8.48
C MET A 169 -5.51 0.56 -9.21
N SER A 170 -5.72 1.75 -9.78
CA SER A 170 -4.66 2.50 -10.45
C SER A 170 -3.56 2.92 -9.49
N THR A 171 -3.91 3.31 -8.25
CA THR A 171 -2.91 3.66 -7.24
C THR A 171 -2.10 2.42 -6.80
N PHE A 172 -2.77 1.29 -6.65
CA PHE A 172 -2.12 0.02 -6.31
C PHE A 172 -1.12 -0.39 -7.40
N VAL A 173 -1.51 -0.29 -8.67
CA VAL A 173 -0.65 -0.56 -9.83
C VAL A 173 0.55 0.40 -9.85
N LEU A 174 0.30 1.70 -9.77
CA LEU A 174 1.37 2.71 -9.77
C LEU A 174 2.39 2.43 -8.65
N LEU A 175 1.89 2.14 -7.45
CA LEU A 175 2.72 1.80 -6.29
C LEU A 175 3.58 0.56 -6.55
N SER A 176 2.98 -0.53 -7.07
CA SER A 176 3.67 -1.79 -7.34
C SER A 176 4.79 -1.61 -8.37
N TYR A 177 4.51 -0.91 -9.47
CA TYR A 177 5.51 -0.69 -10.52
C TYR A 177 6.58 0.33 -10.13
N ALA A 178 6.23 1.36 -9.34
CA ALA A 178 7.23 2.28 -8.80
C ALA A 178 8.19 1.57 -7.84
N ALA A 179 7.68 0.67 -7.01
CA ALA A 179 8.51 -0.17 -6.15
C ALA A 179 9.40 -1.13 -6.97
N PHE A 180 8.81 -1.80 -7.98
CA PHE A 180 9.57 -2.69 -8.87
C PHE A 180 10.72 -1.96 -9.58
N LEU A 181 10.44 -0.77 -10.13
CA LEU A 181 11.48 0.05 -10.75
C LEU A 181 12.60 0.36 -9.76
N THR A 182 12.27 0.60 -8.49
CA THR A 182 13.27 0.82 -7.43
C THR A 182 14.07 -0.45 -7.16
N PHE A 183 13.45 -1.62 -7.12
CA PHE A 183 14.16 -2.89 -6.92
C PHE A 183 15.19 -3.16 -8.03
N VAL A 184 14.83 -2.84 -9.28
CA VAL A 184 15.74 -2.98 -10.42
C VAL A 184 16.88 -1.95 -10.37
N LEU A 185 16.57 -0.68 -10.10
CA LEU A 185 17.57 0.40 -10.14
C LEU A 185 18.45 0.45 -8.88
N VAL A 186 17.91 0.01 -7.74
CA VAL A 186 18.55 0.09 -6.43
C VAL A 186 18.33 -1.22 -5.68
N PRO A 187 18.87 -2.36 -6.17
CA PRO A 187 18.69 -3.63 -5.50
C PRO A 187 19.28 -3.58 -4.09
N THR A 188 18.51 -4.06 -3.11
CA THR A 188 18.85 -3.93 -1.68
C THR A 188 18.58 -5.22 -0.94
N ALA A 189 19.52 -5.61 -0.07
CA ALA A 189 19.46 -6.84 0.69
C ALA A 189 18.49 -6.73 1.89
N PRO A 190 17.59 -7.72 2.09
CA PRO A 190 16.79 -7.81 3.31
C PRO A 190 17.66 -8.24 4.51
N PRO A 191 17.18 -8.05 5.77
CA PRO A 191 17.95 -8.34 6.96
C PRO A 191 18.39 -9.81 7.07
N TRP A 192 17.56 -10.78 6.66
CA TRP A 192 17.92 -12.18 6.67
C TRP A 192 19.12 -12.48 5.77
N TRP A 193 19.18 -11.85 4.59
CA TRP A 193 20.31 -12.01 3.66
C TRP A 193 21.58 -11.37 4.23
N ALA A 194 21.47 -10.17 4.80
CA ALA A 194 22.59 -9.48 5.41
C ALA A 194 23.16 -10.25 6.61
N ALA A 195 22.32 -10.92 7.39
CA ALA A 195 22.73 -11.79 8.49
C ALA A 195 23.45 -13.05 7.99
N ASP A 196 22.90 -13.71 6.97
CA ASP A 196 23.52 -14.90 6.36
C ASP A 196 24.89 -14.56 5.72
N ALA A 197 25.05 -13.34 5.20
CA ALA A 197 26.31 -12.83 4.65
C ALA A 197 27.28 -12.26 5.71
N GLY A 198 26.90 -12.22 6.99
CA GLY A 198 27.75 -11.79 8.11
C GLY A 198 27.88 -10.27 8.31
N TYR A 199 26.99 -9.46 7.71
CA TYR A 199 26.98 -7.98 7.89
C TYR A 199 26.32 -7.52 9.20
N ILE A 200 25.43 -8.35 9.75
CA ILE A 200 24.73 -8.15 11.01
C ILE A 200 24.70 -9.45 11.82
N ASP A 201 24.32 -9.37 13.09
CA ASP A 201 24.15 -10.53 13.94
C ASP A 201 23.13 -11.51 13.36
N LYS A 202 23.29 -12.77 13.73
CA LYS A 202 22.41 -13.86 13.28
C LYS A 202 20.96 -13.54 13.60
N LEU A 203 20.10 -13.72 12.61
CA LEU A 203 18.66 -13.65 12.77
C LEU A 203 17.99 -14.84 12.06
N TYR A 204 16.70 -15.00 12.31
CA TYR A 204 15.95 -16.14 11.84
C TYR A 204 14.72 -15.68 11.06
N LEU A 205 14.35 -16.46 10.04
CA LEU A 205 13.07 -16.29 9.36
C LEU A 205 12.00 -17.02 10.18
N VAL A 206 11.18 -16.27 10.92
CA VAL A 206 10.22 -16.81 11.90
C VAL A 206 9.27 -17.85 11.28
N HIS A 207 8.87 -17.68 10.01
CA HIS A 207 8.00 -18.66 9.34
C HIS A 207 8.59 -20.07 9.24
N ARG A 208 9.92 -20.24 9.34
CA ARG A 208 10.57 -21.55 9.28
C ARG A 208 10.33 -22.39 10.53
N THR A 209 10.04 -21.75 11.65
CA THR A 209 9.76 -22.42 12.93
C THR A 209 8.29 -22.65 13.19
N VAL A 210 7.40 -22.02 12.39
CA VAL A 210 5.94 -22.16 12.55
C VAL A 210 5.44 -23.39 11.78
N PRO A 211 5.00 -24.46 12.47
CA PRO A 211 4.54 -25.68 11.83
C PRO A 211 3.35 -25.42 10.89
N GLY A 212 3.36 -26.07 9.71
CA GLY A 212 2.28 -25.99 8.72
C GLY A 212 2.28 -24.74 7.85
N LEU A 213 2.93 -23.65 8.25
CA LEU A 213 3.00 -22.41 7.45
C LEU A 213 4.30 -22.28 6.66
N SER A 214 5.35 -22.98 7.05
CA SER A 214 6.67 -22.92 6.41
C SER A 214 6.63 -23.31 4.93
N ARG A 215 5.83 -24.32 4.55
CA ARG A 215 5.69 -24.76 3.16
C ARG A 215 4.95 -23.74 2.30
N ILE A 216 3.83 -23.22 2.79
CA ILE A 216 3.06 -22.18 2.07
C ILE A 216 3.93 -20.94 1.87
N TYR A 217 4.73 -20.62 2.87
CA TYR A 217 5.57 -19.44 2.84
C TYR A 217 6.77 -19.58 1.90
N SER A 218 7.37 -20.77 1.78
CA SER A 218 8.49 -21.00 0.87
C SER A 218 8.10 -20.83 -0.61
N GLU A 219 6.83 -21.08 -0.94
CA GLU A 219 6.28 -20.85 -2.28
C GLU A 219 6.00 -19.34 -2.56
N LEU A 220 5.86 -18.54 -1.49
CA LEU A 220 5.71 -17.09 -1.55
C LEU A 220 7.05 -16.35 -1.37
N SER A 221 8.17 -17.05 -1.56
CA SER A 221 9.52 -16.64 -1.15
C SER A 221 9.87 -15.22 -1.61
N ALA A 222 10.47 -14.47 -0.66
CA ALA A 222 10.92 -13.11 -0.90
C ALA A 222 12.07 -13.07 -1.90
N ASN A 223 12.02 -12.14 -2.84
CA ASN A 223 13.16 -11.84 -3.71
C ASN A 223 14.30 -11.26 -2.84
N PRO A 224 15.53 -11.82 -2.93
CA PRO A 224 16.65 -11.41 -2.09
C PRO A 224 17.17 -10.00 -2.37
N VAL A 225 16.71 -9.34 -3.43
CA VAL A 225 17.19 -8.01 -3.82
C VAL A 225 16.10 -6.92 -3.73
N ALA A 226 14.91 -7.25 -3.25
CA ALA A 226 13.74 -6.39 -3.24
C ALA A 226 13.33 -5.93 -1.83
N ALA A 227 14.28 -5.44 -1.02
CA ALA A 227 13.99 -5.06 0.36
C ALA A 227 13.29 -3.69 0.45
N ILE A 228 13.78 -2.65 -0.24
CA ILE A 228 13.26 -1.28 -0.16
C ILE A 228 12.72 -0.78 -1.52
N PRO A 229 11.50 -0.20 -1.57
CA PRO A 229 10.53 0.00 -0.49
C PRO A 229 9.73 -1.28 -0.17
N SER A 230 9.33 -1.49 1.09
CA SER A 230 8.51 -2.64 1.45
C SER A 230 7.07 -2.50 0.96
N LEU A 231 6.65 -3.35 0.03
CA LEU A 231 5.26 -3.44 -0.40
C LEU A 231 4.36 -4.08 0.66
N HIS A 232 4.93 -4.90 1.55
CA HIS A 232 4.22 -5.43 2.71
C HIS A 232 3.70 -4.32 3.63
N ALA A 233 4.47 -3.23 3.78
CA ALA A 233 4.07 -2.05 4.54
C ALA A 233 3.18 -1.11 3.71
N ALA A 234 3.47 -0.98 2.42
CA ALA A 234 2.82 -0.03 1.53
C ALA A 234 1.34 -0.35 1.26
N PHE A 235 0.98 -1.62 1.03
CA PHE A 235 -0.40 -2.01 0.73
C PHE A 235 -1.36 -1.82 1.91
N PRO A 236 -1.03 -2.25 3.15
CA PRO A 236 -1.84 -1.92 4.32
C PRO A 236 -2.01 -0.42 4.55
N TRP A 237 -0.95 0.36 4.32
CA TRP A 237 -1.01 1.81 4.42
C TRP A 237 -1.92 2.42 3.35
N LEU A 238 -1.87 1.93 2.12
CA LEU A 238 -2.78 2.36 1.05
C LEU A 238 -4.25 2.07 1.40
N ILE A 239 -4.54 0.88 1.94
CA ILE A 239 -5.88 0.53 2.45
C ILE A 239 -6.32 1.54 3.51
N PHE A 240 -5.45 1.87 4.46
CA PHE A 240 -5.74 2.84 5.50
C PHE A 240 -6.05 4.24 4.94
N LEU A 241 -5.27 4.74 3.97
CA LEU A 241 -5.51 6.03 3.32
C LEU A 241 -6.86 6.08 2.60
N PHE A 242 -7.22 5.04 1.86
CA PHE A 242 -8.54 4.94 1.23
C PHE A 242 -9.67 4.79 2.25
N SER A 243 -9.43 4.07 3.34
CA SER A 243 -10.38 3.97 4.45
C SER A 243 -10.63 5.33 5.11
N LEU A 244 -9.59 6.14 5.31
CA LEU A 244 -9.72 7.52 5.79
C LEU A 244 -10.55 8.38 4.82
N LYS A 245 -10.36 8.19 3.51
CA LYS A 245 -11.16 8.90 2.50
C LYS A 245 -12.64 8.50 2.56
N ILE A 246 -12.94 7.23 2.78
CA ILE A 246 -14.31 6.68 2.78
C ILE A 246 -15.03 6.99 4.09
N TRP A 247 -14.38 6.71 5.24
CA TRP A 247 -15.03 6.75 6.56
C TRP A 247 -14.55 7.88 7.45
N GLY A 248 -13.63 8.72 6.96
CA GLY A 248 -13.07 9.83 7.73
C GLY A 248 -12.41 9.34 9.03
N ARG A 249 -12.62 10.07 10.13
CA ARG A 249 -12.02 9.75 11.44
C ARG A 249 -12.45 8.37 12.01
N ARG A 250 -13.55 7.81 11.54
CA ARG A 250 -14.00 6.46 11.93
C ARG A 250 -13.05 5.36 11.45
N ALA A 251 -12.21 5.66 10.45
CA ALA A 251 -11.19 4.74 9.98
C ALA A 251 -9.91 4.73 10.84
N LEU A 252 -9.75 5.64 11.83
CA LEU A 252 -8.54 5.70 12.66
C LEU A 252 -8.17 4.38 13.35
N PRO A 253 -9.12 3.57 13.87
CA PRO A 253 -8.78 2.25 14.42
C PRO A 253 -8.11 1.31 13.41
N LEU A 254 -8.37 1.48 12.10
CA LEU A 254 -7.74 0.68 11.04
C LEU A 254 -6.24 0.97 10.89
N LEU A 255 -5.72 2.04 11.51
CA LEU A 255 -4.28 2.30 11.61
C LEU A 255 -3.54 1.15 12.33
N LEU A 256 -4.23 0.43 13.21
CA LEU A 256 -3.64 -0.74 13.88
C LEU A 256 -3.20 -1.81 12.89
N TYR A 257 -3.85 -1.92 11.72
CA TYR A 257 -3.49 -2.91 10.72
C TYR A 257 -2.11 -2.65 10.07
N PRO A 258 -1.80 -1.49 9.45
CA PRO A 258 -0.46 -1.24 8.94
C PRO A 258 0.62 -1.28 10.05
N VAL A 259 0.35 -0.78 11.25
CA VAL A 259 1.29 -0.86 12.38
C VAL A 259 1.58 -2.31 12.76
N PHE A 260 0.56 -3.16 12.81
CA PHE A 260 0.70 -4.60 13.05
C PHE A 260 1.54 -5.28 11.95
N ILE A 261 1.33 -4.93 10.69
CA ILE A 261 2.14 -5.48 9.58
C ILE A 261 3.59 -5.01 9.67
N TRP A 262 3.85 -3.75 10.02
CA TRP A 262 5.23 -3.27 10.21
C TRP A 262 5.95 -4.06 11.29
N TRP A 263 5.30 -4.28 12.44
CA TRP A 263 5.83 -5.15 13.48
C TRP A 263 6.08 -6.57 12.95
N SER A 264 5.10 -7.14 12.26
CA SER A 264 5.13 -8.49 11.71
C SER A 264 6.34 -8.73 10.79
N ILE A 265 6.55 -7.85 9.79
CA ILE A 265 7.63 -8.02 8.80
C ILE A 265 9.02 -7.76 9.38
N VAL A 266 9.13 -6.85 10.36
CA VAL A 266 10.39 -6.56 11.05
C VAL A 266 10.75 -7.71 12.01
N TYR A 267 9.81 -8.13 12.85
CA TYR A 267 10.02 -9.27 13.76
C TYR A 267 10.31 -10.57 13.01
N ALA A 268 9.59 -10.84 11.92
CA ALA A 268 9.78 -12.04 11.13
C ALA A 268 11.08 -12.09 10.31
N GLY A 269 11.90 -11.02 10.33
CA GLY A 269 13.21 -10.98 9.69
C GLY A 269 13.18 -10.68 8.18
N HIS A 270 12.04 -10.24 7.64
CA HIS A 270 11.88 -10.02 6.20
C HIS A 270 12.28 -8.62 5.75
N HIS A 271 12.06 -7.61 6.59
CA HIS A 271 12.32 -6.21 6.28
C HIS A 271 12.97 -5.48 7.44
N TYR A 272 13.77 -4.49 7.12
CA TYR A 272 14.14 -3.44 8.05
C TYR A 272 12.95 -2.52 8.32
N PHE A 273 12.96 -1.81 9.46
CA PHE A 273 11.91 -0.83 9.75
C PHE A 273 11.96 0.36 8.77
N VAL A 274 13.15 0.73 8.31
CA VAL A 274 13.33 1.77 7.28
C VAL A 274 12.68 1.38 5.94
N ASP A 275 12.62 0.10 5.59
CA ASP A 275 11.91 -0.38 4.39
C ASP A 275 10.40 -0.15 4.52
N ALA A 276 9.84 -0.34 5.73
CA ALA A 276 8.44 -0.07 6.02
C ALA A 276 8.12 1.43 5.93
N ILE A 277 9.00 2.30 6.45
CA ILE A 277 8.87 3.75 6.29
C ILE A 277 8.88 4.12 4.80
N ALA A 278 9.84 3.61 4.04
CA ALA A 278 9.93 3.87 2.60
C ALA A 278 8.66 3.42 1.87
N GLY A 279 8.16 2.20 2.15
CA GLY A 279 6.91 1.69 1.58
C GLY A 279 5.72 2.60 1.88
N THR A 280 5.63 3.11 3.11
CA THR A 280 4.59 4.07 3.53
C THR A 280 4.68 5.38 2.76
N VAL A 281 5.88 5.90 2.53
CA VAL A 281 6.10 7.10 1.71
C VAL A 281 5.68 6.86 0.27
N TYR A 282 6.08 5.74 -0.34
CA TYR A 282 5.68 5.38 -1.70
C TYR A 282 4.16 5.29 -1.85
N ALA A 283 3.48 4.60 -0.91
CA ALA A 283 2.02 4.50 -0.92
C ALA A 283 1.35 5.87 -0.76
N THR A 284 1.90 6.75 0.07
CA THR A 284 1.38 8.10 0.28
C THR A 284 1.55 8.95 -0.98
N VAL A 285 2.72 8.91 -1.61
CA VAL A 285 3.00 9.62 -2.87
C VAL A 285 2.09 9.11 -3.98
N ALA A 286 1.98 7.79 -4.18
CA ALA A 286 1.09 7.19 -5.18
C ALA A 286 -0.39 7.57 -4.95
N TYR A 287 -0.84 7.55 -3.69
CA TYR A 287 -2.19 7.95 -3.31
C TYR A 287 -2.47 9.41 -3.71
N TYR A 288 -1.58 10.34 -3.38
CA TYR A 288 -1.79 11.76 -3.70
C TYR A 288 -1.61 12.06 -5.18
N ALA A 289 -0.71 11.38 -5.87
CA ALA A 289 -0.53 11.53 -7.32
C ALA A 289 -1.81 11.25 -8.10
N LEU A 290 -2.60 10.24 -7.68
CA LEU A 290 -3.85 9.88 -8.37
C LEU A 290 -5.12 10.40 -7.68
N SER A 291 -5.03 10.95 -6.46
CA SER A 291 -6.19 11.49 -5.72
C SER A 291 -6.44 12.97 -5.96
N GLY A 292 -5.55 13.65 -6.67
CA GLY A 292 -5.78 15.00 -7.19
C GLY A 292 -5.60 16.17 -6.22
N HIS A 293 -5.21 15.98 -4.93
CA HIS A 293 -4.92 17.10 -4.03
C HIS A 293 -3.86 16.75 -2.97
N PRO A 294 -2.56 16.93 -3.25
CA PRO A 294 -1.49 16.69 -2.27
C PRO A 294 -1.58 17.59 -1.02
N TYR A 295 -2.21 18.76 -1.15
CA TYR A 295 -2.31 19.72 -0.04
C TYR A 295 -3.60 19.59 0.80
N GLY A 296 -4.59 18.81 0.36
CA GLY A 296 -5.89 18.74 1.03
C GLY A 296 -5.82 18.20 2.45
N LEU A 297 -4.99 17.18 2.72
CA LEU A 297 -4.84 16.64 4.07
C LEU A 297 -4.03 17.58 4.96
N ALA A 298 -2.90 18.11 4.47
CA ALA A 298 -2.08 19.05 5.23
C ALA A 298 -2.87 20.33 5.58
N LEU A 299 -3.62 20.89 4.61
CA LEU A 299 -4.50 22.04 4.85
C LEU A 299 -5.67 21.72 5.78
N ARG A 300 -6.23 20.50 5.72
CA ARG A 300 -7.26 20.08 6.69
C ARG A 300 -6.70 19.91 8.09
N LEU A 301 -5.53 19.31 8.23
CA LEU A 301 -4.86 19.17 9.53
C LEU A 301 -4.45 20.54 10.08
N LEU A 302 -3.93 21.43 9.25
CA LEU A 302 -3.61 22.82 9.64
C LEU A 302 -4.88 23.62 10.00
N ARG A 303 -5.99 23.46 9.26
CA ARG A 303 -7.28 24.09 9.60
C ARG A 303 -7.89 23.53 10.88
N LEU A 304 -7.68 22.24 11.19
CA LEU A 304 -8.11 21.64 12.45
C LEU A 304 -7.24 22.11 13.64
N ALA A 305 -5.94 22.31 13.39
CA ALA A 305 -5.02 22.86 14.39
C ALA A 305 -5.23 24.37 14.62
N TRP A 306 -5.67 25.09 13.59
CA TRP A 306 -5.93 26.52 13.64
C TRP A 306 -7.42 26.79 13.39
N GLN A 307 -8.29 26.43 14.30
CA GLN A 307 -9.59 27.07 14.41
C GLN A 307 -9.43 28.34 15.27
N PRO A 308 -9.53 29.56 14.69
CA PRO A 308 -9.61 30.76 15.50
C PRO A 308 -10.82 30.59 16.43
N LYS A 309 -10.59 30.80 17.74
CA LYS A 309 -11.69 30.83 18.72
C LYS A 309 -12.74 31.79 18.16
N ARG A 310 -13.94 31.29 17.93
CA ARG A 310 -15.06 32.14 17.52
C ARG A 310 -15.11 33.31 18.50
N PRO A 311 -15.11 34.60 18.05
CA PRO A 311 -15.30 35.68 18.97
C PRO A 311 -16.61 35.42 19.74
N VAL A 312 -16.53 35.48 21.05
CA VAL A 312 -17.70 35.44 21.91
C VAL A 312 -18.60 36.57 21.45
N ALA A 313 -19.80 36.27 21.00
CA ALA A 313 -20.79 37.28 20.63
C ALA A 313 -21.01 38.16 21.88
N VAL A 314 -20.43 39.34 21.84
CA VAL A 314 -20.75 40.38 22.85
C VAL A 314 -22.24 40.65 22.65
N GLY A 315 -22.98 40.39 23.70
CA GLY A 315 -24.44 40.49 23.73
C GLY A 315 -24.92 41.79 23.05
N ALA A 316 -25.90 41.64 22.18
CA ALA A 316 -26.59 42.77 21.58
C ALA A 316 -27.06 43.73 22.70
N ALA A 317 -26.72 45.00 22.54
CA ALA A 317 -27.23 46.04 23.45
C ALA A 317 -28.77 45.99 23.49
N PRO A 318 -29.41 46.17 24.67
CA PRO A 318 -30.86 46.14 24.77
C PRO A 318 -31.46 47.26 23.89
N GLU A 319 -32.49 46.91 23.12
CA GLU A 319 -33.24 47.89 22.32
C GLU A 319 -33.84 48.98 23.24
N PRO A 320 -33.79 50.22 22.78
CA PRO A 320 -34.43 51.35 23.54
C PRO A 320 -35.94 51.14 23.56
N ILE A 321 -36.52 51.21 24.77
CA ILE A 321 -37.94 51.15 25.04
C ILE A 321 -38.60 52.32 24.34
N ARG A 322 -39.36 52.06 23.27
CA ARG A 322 -40.23 53.05 22.60
C ARG A 322 -41.53 53.20 23.36
N GLY A 323 -41.75 54.43 23.80
CA GLY A 323 -43.09 55.04 23.90
C GLY A 323 -43.96 54.67 25.05
N LEU A 324 -43.99 55.55 26.05
CA LEU A 324 -45.19 55.77 26.85
C LEU A 324 -46.03 56.85 26.12
N PRO A 325 -47.33 56.67 25.89
CA PRO A 325 -48.18 57.76 25.43
C PRO A 325 -48.53 58.70 26.60
N ASP A 326 -48.66 59.96 26.28
CA ASP A 326 -49.07 61.03 27.12
C ASP A 326 -50.49 60.85 27.74
#